data_594326e58b5b787a74cf7c8503b15090
#
_entry.id   594326e58b5b787a74cf7c8503b15090
#
_cell.length_a   1.000
_cell.length_b   1.000
_cell.length_c   1.000
_cell.angle_alpha   90.00
_cell.angle_beta   90.00
_cell.angle_gamma   90.00
#
_symmetry.space_group_name_H-M   'P 1'
#
loop_
_entity.id
_entity.type
_entity.pdbx_description
1 polymer ?
#
loop_
_entity_poly.entity_id
_entity_poly.type
_entity_poly.pdbx_seq_one_letter_code
_entity_poly.pdbx_strand_id
1 'polypeptide(L)'
;MIQRFLAGELEASDEALVAAVTHPAAPQTLTLSELAERSGVAEPLLVSLEQAGLLVPITGGDEPLYPADDLDAIAAGMKLISAGVPLGALMELGKDHAAAVDRTARQAVDLFDRYVRERIQAEGGETEAAERKLLQTFNDLLEASGTLVRHHFERTLLRAAREHIEKRG
;
A
#
# COMPACT_ATOMS: atom_id res chain seq x y z
N MET A 1 -2.29 15.53 -7.26
CA MET A 1 -3.68 15.09 -6.97
C MET A 1 -4.16 15.60 -5.61
N ILE A 2 -3.55 15.25 -4.49
CA ILE A 2 -3.96 15.72 -3.14
C ILE A 2 -3.96 17.26 -3.01
N GLN A 3 -3.00 17.98 -3.63
CA GLN A 3 -2.98 19.45 -3.65
C GLN A 3 -4.14 20.07 -4.47
N ARG A 4 -4.62 19.40 -5.53
CA ARG A 4 -5.77 19.87 -6.32
C ARG A 4 -7.09 19.65 -5.58
N PHE A 5 -7.19 18.58 -4.80
CA PHE A 5 -8.34 18.33 -3.92
C PHE A 5 -8.58 19.49 -2.93
N LEU A 6 -7.50 20.03 -2.34
CA LEU A 6 -7.57 21.18 -1.43
C LEU A 6 -7.95 22.49 -2.13
N ALA A 7 -7.85 22.56 -3.46
CA ALA A 7 -8.21 23.73 -4.27
C ALA A 7 -9.63 23.69 -4.83
N GLY A 8 -10.40 22.61 -4.63
CA GLY A 8 -11.78 22.46 -5.15
C GLY A 8 -11.87 22.33 -6.68
N GLU A 9 -10.79 21.90 -7.33
CA GLU A 9 -10.69 21.78 -8.81
C GLU A 9 -10.75 20.31 -9.30
N LEU A 10 -11.35 19.40 -8.51
CA LEU A 10 -11.47 18.01 -8.91
C LEU A 10 -12.69 17.80 -9.81
N GLU A 11 -12.49 17.08 -10.90
CA GLU A 11 -13.58 16.54 -11.71
C GLU A 11 -14.35 15.45 -10.94
N ALA A 12 -15.62 15.20 -11.25
CA ALA A 12 -16.44 14.20 -10.55
C ALA A 12 -15.80 12.79 -10.58
N SER A 13 -15.11 12.45 -11.67
CA SER A 13 -14.35 11.20 -11.82
C SER A 13 -13.16 11.10 -10.84
N ASP A 14 -12.54 12.24 -10.51
CA ASP A 14 -11.45 12.31 -9.54
C ASP A 14 -11.99 12.18 -8.12
N GLU A 15 -13.14 12.76 -7.80
CA GLU A 15 -13.80 12.63 -6.51
C GLU A 15 -14.17 11.18 -6.22
N ALA A 16 -14.75 10.47 -7.20
CA ALA A 16 -15.08 9.06 -7.08
C ALA A 16 -13.83 8.17 -6.89
N LEU A 17 -12.77 8.45 -7.65
CA LEU A 17 -11.50 7.72 -7.52
C LEU A 17 -10.83 8.01 -6.17
N VAL A 18 -10.82 9.27 -5.73
CA VAL A 18 -10.29 9.66 -4.41
C VAL A 18 -11.10 8.98 -3.30
N ALA A 19 -12.43 8.94 -3.39
CA ALA A 19 -13.28 8.25 -2.42
C ALA A 19 -12.94 6.74 -2.35
N ALA A 20 -12.75 6.08 -3.49
CA ALA A 20 -12.39 4.66 -3.55
C ALA A 20 -11.00 4.38 -2.99
N VAL A 21 -10.03 5.29 -3.20
CA VAL A 21 -8.66 5.17 -2.69
C VAL A 21 -8.59 5.51 -1.19
N THR A 22 -9.42 6.47 -0.73
CA THR A 22 -9.44 6.91 0.67
C THR A 22 -10.25 5.96 1.55
N HIS A 23 -11.28 5.34 0.97
CA HIS A 23 -12.13 4.35 1.64
C HIS A 23 -12.15 3.06 0.81
N PRO A 24 -11.01 2.35 0.68
CA PRO A 24 -11.08 1.00 0.16
C PRO A 24 -12.08 0.26 1.03
N ALA A 25 -12.86 -0.63 0.42
CA ALA A 25 -13.83 -1.46 1.15
C ALA A 25 -13.11 -2.42 2.11
N ALA A 26 -12.29 -1.87 3.01
CA ALA A 26 -11.67 -2.61 4.08
C ALA A 26 -12.75 -2.90 5.12
N PRO A 27 -13.06 -4.16 5.40
CA PRO A 27 -14.16 -4.53 6.28
C PRO A 27 -14.01 -4.02 7.72
N GLN A 28 -12.83 -3.70 8.15
CA GLN A 28 -12.53 -3.13 9.47
C GLN A 28 -11.31 -2.22 9.43
N THR A 29 -11.43 -1.06 10.03
CA THR A 29 -10.32 -0.15 10.32
C THR A 29 -10.10 -0.08 11.83
N LEU A 30 -8.88 0.16 12.25
CA LEU A 30 -8.44 0.24 13.64
C LEU A 30 -7.74 1.57 13.87
N THR A 31 -7.91 2.13 15.05
CA THR A 31 -7.04 3.19 15.55
C THR A 31 -5.64 2.63 15.88
N LEU A 32 -4.65 3.49 16.06
CA LEU A 32 -3.30 3.05 16.45
C LEU A 32 -3.34 2.29 17.80
N SER A 33 -4.15 2.73 18.74
CA SER A 33 -4.31 2.10 20.07
C SER A 33 -4.94 0.71 19.96
N GLU A 34 -6.00 0.56 19.17
CA GLU A 34 -6.60 -0.76 18.89
C GLU A 34 -5.64 -1.70 18.16
N LEU A 35 -4.84 -1.16 17.23
CA LEU A 35 -3.81 -1.93 16.53
C LEU A 35 -2.74 -2.43 17.51
N ALA A 36 -2.30 -1.58 18.46
CA ALA A 36 -1.37 -1.94 19.52
C ALA A 36 -1.93 -3.02 20.44
N GLU A 37 -3.16 -2.84 20.91
CA GLU A 37 -3.82 -3.81 21.79
C GLU A 37 -3.97 -5.17 21.12
N ARG A 38 -4.44 -5.21 19.87
CA ARG A 38 -4.72 -6.46 19.16
C ARG A 38 -3.45 -7.15 18.66
N SER A 39 -2.41 -6.41 18.28
CA SER A 39 -1.13 -6.98 17.85
C SER A 39 -0.22 -7.36 19.00
N GLY A 40 -0.45 -6.81 20.20
CA GLY A 40 0.46 -6.92 21.35
C GLY A 40 1.78 -6.17 21.18
N VAL A 41 1.85 -5.25 20.22
CA VAL A 41 3.02 -4.42 19.93
C VAL A 41 2.82 -3.04 20.53
N ALA A 42 3.83 -2.52 21.24
CA ALA A 42 3.73 -1.21 21.88
C ALA A 42 3.54 -0.07 20.85
N GLU A 43 2.65 0.88 21.14
CA GLU A 43 2.36 2.02 20.25
C GLU A 43 3.63 2.76 19.75
N PRO A 44 4.67 3.03 20.57
CA PRO A 44 5.87 3.69 20.08
C PRO A 44 6.59 2.94 18.95
N LEU A 45 6.49 1.60 18.94
CA LEU A 45 7.04 0.81 17.83
C LEU A 45 6.16 0.93 16.59
N LEU A 46 4.83 0.93 16.73
CA LEU A 46 3.90 1.16 15.61
C LEU A 46 4.11 2.55 14.99
N VAL A 47 4.27 3.59 15.81
CA VAL A 47 4.64 4.94 15.33
C VAL A 47 5.97 4.91 14.56
N SER A 48 6.95 4.13 15.03
CA SER A 48 8.22 3.99 14.31
C SER A 48 8.06 3.26 12.97
N LEU A 49 7.15 2.28 12.88
CA LEU A 49 6.81 1.59 11.62
C LEU A 49 6.11 2.53 10.64
N GLU A 50 5.20 3.38 11.12
CA GLU A 50 4.55 4.41 10.32
C GLU A 50 5.56 5.42 9.77
N GLN A 51 6.43 5.96 10.63
CA GLN A 51 7.51 6.88 10.22
C GLN A 51 8.49 6.25 9.23
N ALA A 52 8.64 4.93 9.28
CA ALA A 52 9.44 4.17 8.33
C ALA A 52 8.70 3.86 7.00
N GLY A 53 7.42 4.22 6.89
CA GLY A 53 6.58 3.92 5.73
C GLY A 53 6.14 2.45 5.62
N LEU A 54 6.26 1.70 6.72
CA LEU A 54 5.85 0.28 6.79
C LEU A 54 4.39 0.09 7.23
N LEU A 55 3.84 1.07 7.95
CA LEU A 55 2.42 1.22 8.18
C LEU A 55 1.96 2.47 7.42
N VAL A 56 0.90 2.34 6.64
CA VAL A 56 0.37 3.44 5.82
C VAL A 56 -1.08 3.69 6.26
N PRO A 57 -1.33 4.75 7.06
CA PRO A 57 -2.67 5.03 7.53
C PRO A 57 -3.59 5.44 6.37
N ILE A 58 -4.86 5.09 6.50
CA ILE A 58 -5.93 5.61 5.66
C ILE A 58 -6.18 7.05 6.11
N THR A 59 -5.98 8.00 5.20
CA THR A 59 -6.17 9.42 5.45
C THR A 59 -7.54 9.88 4.93
N GLY A 60 -8.29 10.65 5.72
CA GLY A 60 -9.60 11.17 5.31
C GLY A 60 -10.52 11.50 6.47
N GLY A 61 -10.09 11.28 7.72
CA GLY A 61 -10.80 11.62 8.94
C GLY A 61 -9.95 12.44 9.92
N ASP A 62 -10.51 12.69 11.13
CA ASP A 62 -9.85 13.45 12.20
C ASP A 62 -8.68 12.66 12.84
N GLU A 63 -8.72 11.33 12.75
CA GLU A 63 -7.68 10.45 13.28
C GLU A 63 -7.21 9.46 12.20
N PRO A 64 -5.90 9.11 12.17
CA PRO A 64 -5.39 8.09 11.28
C PRO A 64 -5.98 6.72 11.63
N LEU A 65 -6.48 6.01 10.61
CA LEU A 65 -7.01 4.66 10.73
C LEU A 65 -6.15 3.68 9.93
N TYR A 66 -6.06 2.44 10.40
CA TYR A 66 -5.25 1.39 9.81
C TYR A 66 -6.15 0.21 9.39
N PRO A 67 -5.93 -0.40 8.22
CA PRO A 67 -6.63 -1.63 7.85
C PRO A 67 -6.40 -2.74 8.88
N ALA A 68 -7.41 -3.53 9.19
CA ALA A 68 -7.25 -4.67 10.10
C ALA A 68 -6.24 -5.72 9.58
N ASP A 69 -6.03 -5.77 8.26
CA ASP A 69 -5.04 -6.65 7.60
C ASP A 69 -3.58 -6.29 7.99
N ASP A 70 -3.33 -5.07 8.50
CA ASP A 70 -2.01 -4.70 9.04
C ASP A 70 -1.61 -5.57 10.25
N LEU A 71 -2.58 -6.16 10.97
CA LEU A 71 -2.30 -7.14 12.03
C LEU A 71 -1.51 -8.34 11.50
N ASP A 72 -1.82 -8.83 10.31
CA ASP A 72 -1.11 -9.96 9.69
C ASP A 72 0.32 -9.57 9.30
N ALA A 73 0.51 -8.35 8.78
CA ALA A 73 1.83 -7.82 8.45
C ALA A 73 2.69 -7.65 9.72
N ILE A 74 2.13 -7.09 10.79
CA ILE A 74 2.79 -6.95 12.09
C ILE A 74 3.15 -8.35 12.65
N ALA A 75 2.22 -9.29 12.63
CA ALA A 75 2.46 -10.66 13.10
C ALA A 75 3.59 -11.34 12.30
N ALA A 76 3.67 -11.12 10.99
CA ALA A 76 4.76 -11.61 10.17
C ALA A 76 6.12 -11.01 10.58
N GLY A 77 6.18 -9.69 10.83
CA GLY A 77 7.38 -9.03 11.37
C GLY A 77 7.81 -9.60 12.72
N MET A 78 6.86 -9.82 13.62
CA MET A 78 7.14 -10.41 14.94
C MET A 78 7.68 -11.86 14.84
N LYS A 79 7.24 -12.64 13.84
CA LYS A 79 7.81 -13.97 13.56
C LYS A 79 9.28 -13.89 13.19
N LEU A 80 9.69 -12.91 12.37
CA LEU A 80 11.09 -12.71 12.01
C LEU A 80 11.95 -12.35 13.23
N ILE A 81 11.46 -11.46 14.10
CA ILE A 81 12.13 -11.09 15.36
C ILE A 81 12.26 -12.33 16.26
N SER A 82 11.21 -13.11 16.40
CA SER A 82 11.20 -14.35 17.20
C SER A 82 12.15 -15.41 16.64
N ALA A 83 12.41 -15.39 15.33
CA ALA A 83 13.39 -16.24 14.66
C ALA A 83 14.85 -15.74 14.84
N GLY A 84 15.06 -14.62 15.55
CA GLY A 84 16.38 -14.09 15.89
C GLY A 84 16.86 -12.95 14.99
N VAL A 85 16.01 -12.39 14.10
CA VAL A 85 16.37 -11.20 13.33
C VAL A 85 16.35 -9.99 14.26
N PRO A 86 17.46 -9.23 14.39
CA PRO A 86 17.47 -8.03 15.23
C PRO A 86 16.48 -6.97 14.70
N LEU A 87 15.71 -6.36 15.61
CA LEU A 87 14.73 -5.35 15.26
C LEU A 87 15.34 -4.22 14.43
N GLY A 88 16.52 -3.71 14.80
CA GLY A 88 17.20 -2.64 14.06
C GLY A 88 17.48 -3.01 12.60
N ALA A 89 18.00 -4.22 12.35
CA ALA A 89 18.27 -4.71 11.00
C ALA A 89 16.97 -4.89 10.18
N LEU A 90 15.90 -5.38 10.83
CA LEU A 90 14.60 -5.51 10.20
C LEU A 90 14.01 -4.14 9.84
N MET A 91 14.16 -3.15 10.72
CA MET A 91 13.71 -1.77 10.46
C MET A 91 14.47 -1.10 9.31
N GLU A 92 15.78 -1.30 9.22
CA GLU A 92 16.58 -0.77 8.09
C GLU A 92 16.14 -1.40 6.77
N LEU A 93 16.05 -2.74 6.71
CA LEU A 93 15.55 -3.44 5.54
C LEU A 93 14.12 -2.98 5.17
N GLY A 94 13.27 -2.77 6.18
CA GLY A 94 11.92 -2.29 6.01
C GLY A 94 11.86 -0.89 5.39
N LYS A 95 12.70 0.06 5.83
CA LYS A 95 12.79 1.40 5.26
C LYS A 95 13.21 1.37 3.78
N ASP A 96 14.22 0.58 3.45
CA ASP A 96 14.67 0.42 2.06
C ASP A 96 13.56 -0.17 1.18
N HIS A 97 12.85 -1.16 1.71
CA HIS A 97 11.68 -1.75 1.05
C HIS A 97 10.57 -0.73 0.85
N ALA A 98 10.17 0.01 1.89
CA ALA A 98 9.11 1.01 1.82
C ALA A 98 9.44 2.10 0.78
N ALA A 99 10.68 2.60 0.75
CA ALA A 99 11.13 3.58 -0.24
C ALA A 99 11.10 3.02 -1.67
N ALA A 100 11.43 1.75 -1.87
CA ALA A 100 11.36 1.10 -3.18
C ALA A 100 9.90 0.90 -3.64
N VAL A 101 9.02 0.49 -2.73
CA VAL A 101 7.58 0.29 -2.99
C VAL A 101 6.91 1.63 -3.30
N ASP A 102 7.14 2.68 -2.50
CA ASP A 102 6.58 4.03 -2.76
C ASP A 102 6.94 4.52 -4.16
N ARG A 103 8.21 4.39 -4.55
CA ARG A 103 8.68 4.78 -5.88
C ARG A 103 7.98 3.99 -7.00
N THR A 104 7.84 2.68 -6.82
CA THR A 104 7.18 1.81 -7.80
C THR A 104 5.68 2.09 -7.88
N ALA A 105 5.03 2.32 -6.73
CA ALA A 105 3.61 2.65 -6.67
C ALA A 105 3.30 3.97 -7.40
N ARG A 106 4.13 5.02 -7.22
CA ARG A 106 3.97 6.29 -7.95
C ARG A 106 4.07 6.08 -9.47
N GLN A 107 5.06 5.31 -9.92
CA GLN A 107 5.20 4.97 -11.34
C GLN A 107 3.99 4.19 -11.88
N ALA A 108 3.43 3.27 -11.09
CA ALA A 108 2.24 2.53 -11.48
C ALA A 108 1.01 3.44 -11.60
N VAL A 109 0.85 4.41 -10.68
CA VAL A 109 -0.21 5.43 -10.75
C VAL A 109 -0.05 6.29 -12.01
N ASP A 110 1.16 6.73 -12.34
CA ASP A 110 1.43 7.51 -13.55
C ASP A 110 1.08 6.72 -14.84
N LEU A 111 1.38 5.41 -14.86
CA LEU A 111 1.00 4.54 -15.97
C LEU A 111 -0.51 4.35 -16.08
N PHE A 112 -1.20 4.16 -14.94
CA PHE A 112 -2.65 4.07 -14.90
C PHE A 112 -3.30 5.36 -15.43
N ASP A 113 -2.86 6.51 -14.96
CA ASP A 113 -3.39 7.80 -15.38
C ASP A 113 -3.25 7.99 -16.89
N ARG A 114 -2.05 7.80 -17.42
CA ARG A 114 -1.72 8.00 -18.84
C ARG A 114 -2.41 7.02 -19.78
N TYR A 115 -2.46 5.74 -19.44
CA TYR A 115 -2.87 4.70 -20.41
C TYR A 115 -4.28 4.15 -20.17
N VAL A 116 -4.82 4.32 -18.98
CA VAL A 116 -6.14 3.79 -18.62
C VAL A 116 -7.15 4.91 -18.44
N ARG A 117 -6.87 5.86 -17.55
CA ARG A 117 -7.79 6.94 -17.23
C ARG A 117 -8.05 7.84 -18.44
N GLU A 118 -7.00 8.37 -19.08
CA GLU A 118 -7.14 9.23 -20.26
C GLU A 118 -7.93 8.53 -21.37
N ARG A 119 -7.71 7.23 -21.60
CA ARG A 119 -8.46 6.46 -22.59
C ARG A 119 -9.92 6.32 -22.25
N ILE A 120 -10.26 5.97 -20.99
CA ILE A 120 -11.66 5.80 -20.56
C ILE A 120 -12.41 7.13 -20.67
N GLN A 121 -11.78 8.23 -20.29
CA GLN A 121 -12.33 9.57 -20.41
C GLN A 121 -12.55 9.99 -21.87
N ALA A 122 -11.60 9.69 -22.76
CA ALA A 122 -11.71 9.99 -24.18
C ALA A 122 -12.83 9.19 -24.88
N GLU A 123 -13.08 7.93 -24.45
CA GLU A 123 -14.13 7.06 -25.01
C GLU A 123 -15.52 7.37 -24.42
N GLY A 124 -15.62 7.67 -23.13
CA GLY A 124 -16.87 7.72 -22.38
C GLY A 124 -17.28 9.12 -21.90
N GLY A 125 -16.41 10.14 -22.02
CA GLY A 125 -16.62 11.47 -21.45
C GLY A 125 -16.82 11.44 -19.94
N GLU A 126 -17.44 12.49 -19.40
CA GLU A 126 -17.82 12.61 -17.98
C GLU A 126 -19.18 11.95 -17.74
N THR A 127 -19.24 10.63 -17.83
CA THR A 127 -20.48 9.86 -17.62
C THR A 127 -20.32 8.92 -16.42
N GLU A 128 -21.43 8.68 -15.72
CA GLU A 128 -21.47 7.71 -14.61
C GLU A 128 -21.01 6.30 -15.03
N ALA A 129 -21.20 5.95 -16.29
CA ALA A 129 -20.72 4.68 -16.83
C ALA A 129 -19.19 4.66 -16.98
N ALA A 130 -18.57 5.78 -17.39
CA ALA A 130 -17.12 5.91 -17.48
C ALA A 130 -16.48 5.92 -16.09
N GLU A 131 -17.09 6.58 -15.10
CA GLU A 131 -16.65 6.58 -13.70
C GLU A 131 -16.67 5.17 -13.10
N ARG A 132 -17.77 4.44 -13.26
CA ARG A 132 -17.84 3.03 -12.80
C ARG A 132 -16.79 2.15 -13.46
N LYS A 133 -16.58 2.31 -14.77
CA LYS A 133 -15.56 1.58 -15.52
C LYS A 133 -14.15 1.91 -15.00
N LEU A 134 -13.88 3.17 -14.68
CA LEU A 134 -12.61 3.62 -14.14
C LEU A 134 -12.32 3.00 -12.78
N LEU A 135 -13.30 3.06 -11.87
CA LEU A 135 -13.19 2.46 -10.53
C LEU A 135 -12.99 0.94 -10.59
N GLN A 136 -13.77 0.25 -11.41
CA GLN A 136 -13.62 -1.19 -11.59
C GLN A 136 -12.22 -1.53 -12.14
N THR A 137 -11.79 -0.83 -13.20
CA THR A 137 -10.46 -1.06 -13.79
C THR A 137 -9.34 -0.75 -12.80
N PHE A 138 -9.48 0.28 -11.98
CA PHE A 138 -8.51 0.58 -10.93
C PHE A 138 -8.39 -0.56 -9.91
N ASN A 139 -9.51 -1.06 -9.41
CA ASN A 139 -9.52 -2.18 -8.45
C ASN A 139 -8.93 -3.47 -9.05
N ASP A 140 -9.29 -3.80 -10.30
CA ASP A 140 -8.74 -4.96 -11.01
C ASP A 140 -7.20 -4.86 -11.17
N LEU A 141 -6.71 -3.66 -11.50
CA LEU A 141 -5.26 -3.41 -11.64
C LEU A 141 -4.55 -3.41 -10.29
N LEU A 142 -5.18 -2.93 -9.22
CA LEU A 142 -4.63 -2.97 -7.88
C LEU A 142 -4.41 -4.42 -7.42
N GLU A 143 -5.41 -5.29 -7.58
CA GLU A 143 -5.31 -6.71 -7.26
C GLU A 143 -4.24 -7.42 -8.11
N ALA A 144 -4.24 -7.17 -9.42
CA ALA A 144 -3.26 -7.73 -10.34
C ALA A 144 -1.82 -7.30 -9.98
N SER A 145 -1.63 -6.02 -9.65
CA SER A 145 -0.34 -5.47 -9.24
C SER A 145 0.18 -6.11 -7.96
N GLY A 146 -0.68 -6.28 -6.94
CA GLY A 146 -0.33 -6.97 -5.71
C GLY A 146 0.12 -8.41 -5.95
N THR A 147 -0.58 -9.12 -6.83
CA THR A 147 -0.24 -10.50 -7.22
C THR A 147 1.12 -10.57 -7.93
N LEU A 148 1.38 -9.66 -8.88
CA LEU A 148 2.64 -9.61 -9.61
C LEU A 148 3.82 -9.28 -8.68
N VAL A 149 3.67 -8.29 -7.81
CA VAL A 149 4.73 -7.87 -6.86
C VAL A 149 5.07 -9.02 -5.92
N ARG A 150 4.09 -9.67 -5.33
CA ARG A 150 4.29 -10.81 -4.43
C ARG A 150 5.02 -11.93 -5.14
N HIS A 151 4.56 -12.36 -6.32
CA HIS A 151 5.17 -13.44 -7.09
C HIS A 151 6.62 -13.10 -7.47
N HIS A 152 6.87 -11.88 -7.95
CA HIS A 152 8.20 -11.45 -8.33
C HIS A 152 9.15 -11.39 -7.13
N PHE A 153 8.69 -10.86 -6.00
CA PHE A 153 9.48 -10.78 -4.77
C PHE A 153 9.88 -12.17 -4.27
N GLU A 154 8.93 -13.12 -4.19
CA GLU A 154 9.18 -14.50 -3.77
C GLU A 154 10.25 -15.17 -4.66
N ARG A 155 10.12 -15.04 -5.98
CA ARG A 155 11.07 -15.61 -6.93
C ARG A 155 12.47 -14.99 -6.81
N THR A 156 12.52 -13.68 -6.61
CA THR A 156 13.78 -12.95 -6.45
C THR A 156 14.47 -13.32 -5.15
N LEU A 157 13.73 -13.45 -4.06
CA LEU A 157 14.24 -13.88 -2.76
C LEU A 157 14.84 -15.29 -2.84
N LEU A 158 14.15 -16.24 -3.46
CA LEU A 158 14.65 -17.61 -3.63
C LEU A 158 15.92 -17.65 -4.49
N ARG A 159 16.02 -16.84 -5.53
CA ARG A 159 17.23 -16.71 -6.35
C ARG A 159 18.39 -16.16 -5.51
N ALA A 160 18.17 -15.06 -4.80
CA ALA A 160 19.20 -14.45 -3.95
C ALA A 160 19.68 -15.39 -2.85
N ALA A 161 18.78 -16.16 -2.25
CA ALA A 161 19.13 -17.17 -1.24
C ALA A 161 20.04 -18.27 -1.83
N ARG A 162 19.72 -18.78 -3.04
CA ARG A 162 20.54 -19.77 -3.74
C ARG A 162 21.93 -19.23 -4.02
N GLU A 163 22.04 -18.05 -4.63
CA GLU A 163 23.32 -17.40 -4.94
C GLU A 163 24.19 -17.19 -3.69
N HIS A 164 23.54 -16.88 -2.55
CA HIS A 164 24.23 -16.68 -1.28
C HIS A 164 24.80 -18.00 -0.73
N ILE A 165 24.06 -19.10 -0.85
CA ILE A 165 24.51 -20.43 -0.42
C ILE A 165 25.67 -20.90 -1.29
N GLU A 166 25.56 -20.78 -2.61
CA GLU A 166 26.60 -21.19 -3.57
C GLU A 166 27.93 -20.44 -3.37
N LYS A 167 27.90 -19.19 -2.90
CA LYS A 167 29.11 -18.40 -2.58
C LYS A 167 29.79 -18.81 -1.27
N ARG A 168 29.12 -19.55 -0.41
CA ARG A 168 29.62 -19.97 0.90
C ARG A 168 30.17 -21.40 0.93
N GLY A 169 29.86 -22.21 -0.05
CA GLY A 169 30.35 -23.56 -0.27
C GLY A 169 31.59 -23.55 -1.12
#